data_214eb42b9187d0750075df1a355b8eeb
#
_entry.id   214eb42b9187d0750075df1a355b8eeb
#
_cell.length_a   1.000
_cell.length_b   1.000
_cell.length_c   1.000
_cell.angle_alpha   90.00
_cell.angle_beta   90.00
_cell.angle_gamma   90.00
#
_symmetry.space_group_name_H-M   'P 1'
#
loop_
_entity.id
_entity.type
_entity.pdbx_description
1 polymer ?
#
loop_
_entity_poly.entity_id
_entity_poly.type
_entity_poly.pdbx_seq_one_letter_code
_entity_poly.pdbx_strand_id
1 'polypeptide(L)'
;ELEAFLINQRGIEVARAAKITSLAEGNVNYALKLAESDEDDNAQRFIEWMRACFKKNYISLVPMAEDYHALDKLQQKNLMTYSINVMRETLLRISGATDMNRSRGDELKFIQDFSKVMTLEKIEKSFTLMNDANYHLERNGSAKMIFLDLSIKLARTINP
;
A
#
# COMPACT_ATOMS: atom_id res chain seq x y z
N GLU A 1 -4.40 -21.86 5.88
CA GLU A 1 -3.60 -22.78 5.04
C GLU A 1 -2.36 -22.10 4.47
N LEU A 2 -2.51 -21.02 3.70
CA LEU A 2 -1.39 -20.32 3.08
C LEU A 2 -0.40 -19.77 4.14
N GLU A 3 -0.90 -19.17 5.20
CA GLU A 3 -0.06 -18.67 6.30
C GLU A 3 0.75 -19.78 6.96
N ALA A 4 0.09 -20.92 7.26
CA ALA A 4 0.76 -22.10 7.83
C ALA A 4 1.81 -22.67 6.89
N PHE A 5 1.55 -22.68 5.58
CA PHE A 5 2.51 -23.10 4.57
C PHE A 5 3.76 -22.20 4.57
N LEU A 6 3.57 -20.88 4.60
CA LEU A 6 4.68 -19.93 4.63
C LEU A 6 5.55 -20.07 5.89
N ILE A 7 4.93 -20.28 7.03
CA ILE A 7 5.64 -20.47 8.31
C ILE A 7 6.39 -21.80 8.34
N ASN A 8 5.69 -22.89 8.06
CA ASN A 8 6.21 -24.25 8.27
C ASN A 8 7.17 -24.71 7.19
N GLN A 9 6.91 -24.36 5.94
CA GLN A 9 7.71 -24.84 4.81
C GLN A 9 8.74 -23.83 4.30
N ARG A 10 8.52 -22.55 4.53
CA ARG A 10 9.42 -21.50 4.06
C ARG A 10 10.16 -20.79 5.20
N GLY A 11 9.86 -21.11 6.45
CA GLY A 11 10.53 -20.54 7.62
C GLY A 11 10.30 -19.05 7.80
N ILE A 12 9.18 -18.53 7.28
CA ILE A 12 8.87 -17.11 7.35
C ILE A 12 8.31 -16.79 8.73
N GLU A 13 8.73 -15.65 9.30
CA GLU A 13 8.23 -15.17 10.58
C GLU A 13 6.70 -15.01 10.56
N VAL A 14 6.05 -15.34 11.68
CA VAL A 14 4.58 -15.36 11.81
C VAL A 14 3.94 -14.02 11.38
N ALA A 15 4.48 -12.89 11.85
CA ALA A 15 3.97 -11.56 11.50
C ALA A 15 4.07 -11.28 9.99
N ARG A 16 5.20 -11.66 9.38
CA ARG A 16 5.43 -11.51 7.94
C ARG A 16 4.53 -12.43 7.12
N ALA A 17 4.34 -13.68 7.56
CA ALA A 17 3.45 -14.64 6.90
C ALA A 17 2.00 -14.14 6.90
N ALA A 18 1.54 -13.55 8.00
CA ALA A 18 0.21 -12.96 8.09
C ALA A 18 0.03 -11.80 7.08
N LYS A 19 1.02 -10.92 6.94
CA LYS A 19 1.00 -9.83 5.96
C LYS A 19 0.96 -10.36 4.53
N ILE A 20 1.82 -11.32 4.20
CA ILE A 20 1.88 -11.93 2.87
C ILE A 20 0.55 -12.58 2.50
N THR A 21 -0.03 -13.32 3.43
CA THR A 21 -1.33 -13.98 3.23
C THR A 21 -2.43 -12.97 2.96
N SER A 22 -2.42 -11.86 3.69
CA SER A 22 -3.35 -10.76 3.50
C SER A 22 -3.24 -10.13 2.11
N LEU A 23 -2.02 -9.83 1.66
CA LEU A 23 -1.75 -9.22 0.36
C LEU A 23 -2.03 -10.16 -0.82
N ALA A 24 -1.74 -11.43 -0.64
CA ALA A 24 -1.85 -12.42 -1.71
C ALA A 24 -3.29 -12.86 -2.01
N GLU A 25 -4.23 -12.61 -1.10
CA GLU A 25 -5.65 -12.94 -1.25
C GLU A 25 -5.90 -14.39 -1.71
N GLY A 26 -5.09 -15.33 -1.21
CA GLY A 26 -5.18 -16.75 -1.55
C GLY A 26 -4.34 -17.19 -2.76
N ASN A 27 -3.68 -16.28 -3.44
CA ASN A 27 -2.79 -16.59 -4.57
C ASN A 27 -1.41 -17.05 -4.07
N VAL A 28 -1.16 -18.37 -4.11
CA VAL A 28 0.09 -18.98 -3.62
C VAL A 28 1.32 -18.48 -4.37
N ASN A 29 1.25 -18.36 -5.69
CA ASN A 29 2.38 -17.88 -6.51
C ASN A 29 2.73 -16.43 -6.17
N TYR A 30 1.74 -15.60 -5.97
CA TYR A 30 1.94 -14.22 -5.56
C TYR A 30 2.51 -14.13 -4.14
N ALA A 31 2.02 -14.98 -3.23
CA ALA A 31 2.55 -15.08 -1.87
C ALA A 31 4.04 -15.44 -1.85
N LEU A 32 4.46 -16.40 -2.69
CA LEU A 32 5.86 -16.78 -2.79
C LEU A 32 6.75 -15.64 -3.31
N LYS A 33 6.26 -14.89 -4.29
CA LYS A 33 6.97 -13.70 -4.80
C LYS A 33 7.09 -12.62 -3.72
N LEU A 34 6.04 -12.39 -2.95
CA LEU A 34 6.06 -11.44 -1.82
C LEU A 34 7.03 -11.90 -0.72
N ALA A 35 7.13 -13.20 -0.47
CA ALA A 35 8.06 -13.74 0.51
C ALA A 35 9.53 -13.49 0.15
N GLU A 36 9.83 -13.37 -1.13
CA GLU A 36 11.17 -13.04 -1.65
C GLU A 36 11.43 -11.54 -1.69
N SER A 37 10.38 -10.70 -1.57
CA SER A 37 10.51 -9.25 -1.59
C SER A 37 10.75 -8.67 -0.19
N ASP A 38 11.29 -7.46 -0.13
CA ASP A 38 11.50 -6.73 1.12
C ASP A 38 10.24 -5.92 1.48
N GLU A 39 9.37 -6.49 2.32
CA GLU A 39 8.08 -5.89 2.69
C GLU A 39 8.20 -4.65 3.58
N ASP A 40 9.23 -4.58 4.41
CA ASP A 40 9.45 -3.44 5.29
C ASP A 40 9.66 -2.17 4.47
N ASP A 41 10.23 -2.30 3.27
CA ASP A 41 10.41 -1.19 2.34
C ASP A 41 9.07 -0.64 1.81
N ASN A 42 8.08 -1.49 1.56
CA ASN A 42 6.76 -1.03 1.10
C ASN A 42 6.04 -0.21 2.17
N ALA A 43 6.09 -0.66 3.42
CA ALA A 43 5.51 0.08 4.54
C ALA A 43 6.17 1.46 4.69
N GLN A 44 7.50 1.49 4.67
CA GLN A 44 8.27 2.72 4.80
C GLN A 44 8.00 3.68 3.64
N ARG A 45 8.03 3.20 2.41
CA ARG A 45 7.72 3.99 1.20
C ARG A 45 6.31 4.57 1.25
N PHE A 46 5.34 3.75 1.65
CA PHE A 46 3.95 4.19 1.77
C PHE A 46 3.78 5.29 2.81
N ILE A 47 4.37 5.13 3.98
CA ILE A 47 4.28 6.12 5.06
C ILE A 47 4.89 7.45 4.64
N GLU A 48 6.08 7.44 4.05
CA GLU A 48 6.74 8.63 3.54
C GLU A 48 5.93 9.31 2.43
N TRP A 49 5.39 8.51 1.53
CA TRP A 49 4.54 8.98 0.45
C TRP A 49 3.28 9.67 0.97
N MET A 50 2.56 9.05 1.87
CA MET A 50 1.33 9.62 2.44
C MET A 50 1.62 10.89 3.24
N ARG A 51 2.73 10.95 3.96
CA ARG A 51 3.16 12.16 4.65
C ARG A 51 3.44 13.31 3.69
N ALA A 52 4.12 13.04 2.58
CA ALA A 52 4.37 14.04 1.55
C ALA A 52 3.07 14.53 0.90
N CYS A 53 2.14 13.65 0.63
CA CYS A 53 0.80 13.99 0.11
C CYS A 53 0.03 14.86 1.09
N PHE A 54 -0.01 14.48 2.36
CA PHE A 54 -0.73 15.22 3.40
C PHE A 54 -0.16 16.64 3.59
N LYS A 55 1.16 16.76 3.56
CA LYS A 55 1.84 18.07 3.66
C LYS A 55 1.80 18.89 2.37
N LYS A 56 1.30 18.32 1.28
CA LYS A 56 1.34 18.93 -0.07
C LYS A 56 2.76 19.31 -0.48
N ASN A 57 3.73 18.51 -0.11
CA ASN A 57 5.13 18.73 -0.47
C ASN A 57 5.41 18.21 -1.89
N TYR A 58 4.93 18.97 -2.88
CA TYR A 58 5.06 18.59 -4.29
C TYR A 58 6.51 18.49 -4.76
N ILE A 59 7.41 19.24 -4.15
CA ILE A 59 8.84 19.19 -4.48
C ILE A 59 9.41 17.81 -4.16
N SER A 60 9.04 17.21 -3.02
CA SER A 60 9.52 15.87 -2.65
C SER A 60 8.83 14.75 -3.42
N LEU A 61 7.66 14.99 -4.01
CA LEU A 61 6.94 13.98 -4.79
C LEU A 61 7.65 13.66 -6.12
N VAL A 62 8.38 14.61 -6.69
CA VAL A 62 9.11 14.38 -7.95
C VAL A 62 10.22 13.34 -7.79
N PRO A 63 11.16 13.47 -6.83
CA PRO A 63 12.15 12.41 -6.60
C PRO A 63 11.51 11.09 -6.16
N MET A 64 10.41 11.09 -5.42
CA MET A 64 9.66 9.87 -5.08
C MET A 64 9.14 9.17 -6.35
N ALA A 65 8.64 9.93 -7.32
CA ALA A 65 8.19 9.39 -8.60
C ALA A 65 9.35 8.79 -9.41
N GLU A 66 10.52 9.40 -9.36
CA GLU A 66 11.74 8.88 -9.99
C GLU A 66 12.18 7.58 -9.32
N ASP A 67 12.19 7.52 -8.00
CA ASP A 67 12.51 6.31 -7.24
C ASP A 67 11.52 5.19 -7.53
N TYR A 68 10.24 5.49 -7.61
CA TYR A 68 9.20 4.54 -7.99
C TYR A 68 9.42 3.99 -9.40
N HIS A 69 9.75 4.86 -10.33
CA HIS A 69 10.04 4.47 -11.71
C HIS A 69 11.27 3.55 -11.81
N ALA A 70 12.26 3.73 -10.93
CA ALA A 70 13.46 2.91 -10.86
C ALA A 70 13.21 1.51 -10.31
N LEU A 71 12.11 1.28 -9.61
CA LEU A 71 11.72 -0.06 -9.16
C LEU A 71 11.38 -0.94 -10.37
N ASP A 72 11.58 -2.25 -10.23
CA ASP A 72 11.09 -3.17 -11.26
C ASP A 72 9.56 -3.26 -11.25
N LYS A 73 8.98 -3.86 -12.29
CA LYS A 73 7.51 -3.93 -12.44
C LYS A 73 6.83 -4.66 -11.29
N LEU A 74 7.45 -5.70 -10.74
CA LEU A 74 6.90 -6.44 -9.61
C LEU A 74 6.88 -5.58 -8.35
N GLN A 75 7.96 -4.87 -8.07
CA GLN A 75 8.05 -3.96 -6.93
C GLN A 75 7.06 -2.80 -7.04
N GLN A 76 6.88 -2.24 -8.23
CA GLN A 76 5.87 -1.19 -8.49
C GLN A 76 4.46 -1.71 -8.20
N LYS A 77 4.14 -2.89 -8.69
CA LYS A 77 2.85 -3.54 -8.44
C LYS A 77 2.64 -3.85 -6.96
N ASN A 78 3.67 -4.36 -6.29
CA ASN A 78 3.60 -4.70 -4.87
C ASN A 78 3.34 -3.47 -4.00
N LEU A 79 3.99 -2.35 -4.27
CA LEU A 79 3.74 -1.11 -3.54
C LEU A 79 2.31 -0.62 -3.75
N MET A 80 1.80 -0.68 -4.98
CA MET A 80 0.42 -0.26 -5.26
C MET A 80 -0.59 -1.16 -4.58
N THR A 81 -0.41 -2.48 -4.64
CA THR A 81 -1.26 -3.45 -3.95
C THR A 81 -1.22 -3.25 -2.43
N TYR A 82 -0.04 -3.05 -1.88
CA TYR A 82 0.15 -2.73 -0.47
C TYR A 82 -0.63 -1.47 -0.08
N SER A 83 -0.51 -0.42 -0.86
CA SER A 83 -1.19 0.86 -0.62
C SER A 83 -2.72 0.72 -0.63
N ILE A 84 -3.26 -0.03 -1.58
CA ILE A 84 -4.70 -0.33 -1.66
C ILE A 84 -5.16 -1.10 -0.41
N ASN A 85 -4.37 -2.07 0.06
CA ASN A 85 -4.71 -2.83 1.27
C ASN A 85 -4.67 -1.96 2.52
N VAL A 86 -3.73 -1.04 2.64
CA VAL A 86 -3.71 -0.09 3.77
C VAL A 86 -4.95 0.81 3.75
N MET A 87 -5.38 1.25 2.57
CA MET A 87 -6.64 2.01 2.46
C MET A 87 -7.83 1.19 2.90
N ARG A 88 -7.87 -0.11 2.55
CA ARG A 88 -8.92 -1.03 3.00
C ARG A 88 -8.94 -1.15 4.53
N GLU A 89 -7.79 -1.34 5.15
CA GLU A 89 -7.70 -1.45 6.61
C GLU A 89 -8.08 -0.15 7.31
N THR A 90 -7.73 0.98 6.72
CA THR A 90 -8.15 2.30 7.21
C THR A 90 -9.67 2.43 7.14
N LEU A 91 -10.28 1.98 6.04
CA LEU A 91 -11.74 1.96 5.89
C LEU A 91 -12.40 1.12 6.96
N LEU A 92 -11.91 -0.10 7.19
CA LEU A 92 -12.44 -0.99 8.23
C LEU A 92 -12.39 -0.34 9.61
N ARG A 93 -11.30 0.34 9.91
CA ARG A 93 -11.13 1.03 11.18
C ARG A 93 -12.09 2.21 11.34
N ILE A 94 -12.26 3.02 10.31
CA ILE A 94 -13.22 4.14 10.30
C ILE A 94 -14.66 3.63 10.48
N SER A 95 -14.97 2.48 9.88
CA SER A 95 -16.28 1.84 9.97
C SER A 95 -16.53 1.11 11.29
N GLY A 96 -15.55 1.04 12.19
CA GLY A 96 -15.64 0.34 13.46
C GLY A 96 -15.37 -1.16 13.39
N ALA A 97 -15.04 -1.71 12.23
CA ALA A 97 -14.76 -3.14 12.03
C ALA A 97 -13.27 -3.48 12.30
N THR A 98 -12.78 -3.03 13.46
CA THR A 98 -11.36 -3.17 13.83
C THR A 98 -10.88 -4.62 13.97
N ASP A 99 -11.80 -5.54 14.31
CA ASP A 99 -11.49 -6.96 14.43
C ASP A 99 -11.09 -7.62 13.09
N MET A 100 -11.45 -6.98 11.98
CA MET A 100 -11.11 -7.43 10.64
C MET A 100 -9.72 -6.94 10.18
N ASN A 101 -9.08 -6.06 10.93
CA ASN A 101 -7.77 -5.54 10.58
C ASN A 101 -6.69 -6.62 10.72
N ARG A 102 -5.81 -6.70 9.72
CA ARG A 102 -4.74 -7.69 9.65
C ARG A 102 -3.35 -7.13 9.94
N SER A 103 -3.23 -5.80 10.00
CA SER A 103 -1.98 -5.10 10.27
C SER A 103 -1.54 -5.24 11.74
N ARG A 104 -0.24 -5.19 11.95
CA ARG A 104 0.42 -5.31 13.27
C ARG A 104 1.55 -4.29 13.40
N GLY A 105 1.92 -4.00 14.65
CA GLY A 105 3.10 -3.19 14.98
C GLY A 105 3.01 -1.74 14.52
N ASP A 106 4.09 -1.21 13.96
CA ASP A 106 4.21 0.19 13.50
C ASP A 106 3.24 0.52 12.38
N GLU A 107 2.94 -0.43 11.54
CA GLU A 107 1.94 -0.30 10.48
C GLU A 107 0.54 -0.06 11.06
N LEU A 108 0.18 -0.82 12.11
CA LEU A 108 -1.09 -0.62 12.81
C LEU A 108 -1.16 0.77 13.44
N LYS A 109 -0.09 1.24 14.07
CA LYS A 109 -0.01 2.58 14.64
C LYS A 109 -0.21 3.65 13.55
N PHE A 110 0.45 3.50 12.41
CA PHE A 110 0.27 4.41 11.28
C PHE A 110 -1.19 4.45 10.82
N ILE A 111 -1.83 3.28 10.66
CA ILE A 111 -3.24 3.18 10.25
C ILE A 111 -4.15 3.85 11.27
N GLN A 112 -3.87 3.67 12.57
CA GLN A 112 -4.62 4.34 13.64
C GLN A 112 -4.54 5.87 13.52
N ASP A 113 -3.36 6.41 13.30
CA ASP A 113 -3.16 7.85 13.15
C ASP A 113 -3.74 8.37 11.83
N PHE A 114 -3.55 7.63 10.76
CA PHE A 114 -4.07 7.95 9.43
C PHE A 114 -5.60 7.98 9.40
N SER A 115 -6.25 7.05 10.11
CA SER A 115 -7.70 7.01 10.20
C SER A 115 -8.32 8.24 10.88
N LYS A 116 -7.55 8.97 11.67
CA LYS A 116 -8.01 10.21 12.32
C LYS A 116 -8.14 11.38 11.33
N VAL A 117 -7.36 11.37 10.25
CA VAL A 117 -7.37 12.43 9.25
C VAL A 117 -8.14 12.06 7.98
N MET A 118 -8.51 10.79 7.84
CA MET A 118 -9.27 10.29 6.71
C MET A 118 -10.76 10.22 7.03
N THR A 119 -11.59 10.47 6.03
CA THR A 119 -13.04 10.27 6.09
C THR A 119 -13.41 9.16 5.12
N LEU A 120 -14.64 8.65 5.23
CA LEU A 120 -15.15 7.64 4.28
C LEU A 120 -15.06 8.14 2.84
N GLU A 121 -15.44 9.39 2.60
CA GLU A 121 -15.36 10.01 1.26
C GLU A 121 -13.92 10.07 0.74
N LYS A 122 -12.96 10.47 1.57
CA LYS A 122 -11.55 10.51 1.20
C LYS A 122 -11.00 9.13 0.87
N ILE A 123 -11.39 8.12 1.65
CA ILE A 123 -10.98 6.72 1.41
C ILE A 123 -11.56 6.22 0.07
N GLU A 124 -12.83 6.45 -0.19
CA GLU A 124 -13.46 6.02 -1.45
C GLU A 124 -12.79 6.64 -2.66
N LYS A 125 -12.51 7.94 -2.62
CA LYS A 125 -11.78 8.64 -3.69
C LYS A 125 -10.37 8.07 -3.85
N SER A 126 -9.67 7.82 -2.75
CA SER A 126 -8.31 7.26 -2.77
C SER A 126 -8.29 5.85 -3.38
N PHE A 127 -9.26 5.01 -3.04
CA PHE A 127 -9.43 3.70 -3.68
C PHE A 127 -9.58 3.80 -5.20
N THR A 128 -10.46 4.67 -5.65
CA THR A 128 -10.70 4.87 -7.08
C THR A 128 -9.42 5.34 -7.78
N LEU A 129 -8.73 6.31 -7.22
CA LEU A 129 -7.48 6.83 -7.77
C LEU A 129 -6.38 5.76 -7.85
N MET A 130 -6.22 4.97 -6.79
CA MET A 130 -5.21 3.90 -6.74
C MET A 130 -5.55 2.76 -7.69
N ASN A 131 -6.80 2.36 -7.79
CA ASN A 131 -7.23 1.33 -8.73
C ASN A 131 -7.05 1.76 -10.19
N ASP A 132 -7.36 3.02 -10.51
CA ASP A 132 -7.12 3.57 -11.85
C ASP A 132 -5.63 3.60 -12.18
N ALA A 133 -4.80 4.00 -11.23
CA ALA A 133 -3.33 3.99 -11.40
C ALA A 133 -2.81 2.56 -11.63
N ASN A 134 -3.28 1.60 -10.86
CA ASN A 134 -2.90 0.19 -11.01
C ASN A 134 -3.31 -0.36 -12.37
N TYR A 135 -4.50 -0.02 -12.83
CA TYR A 135 -4.98 -0.36 -14.18
C TYR A 135 -4.02 0.13 -15.27
N HIS A 136 -3.57 1.38 -15.19
CA HIS A 136 -2.63 1.95 -16.16
C HIS A 136 -1.22 1.34 -16.06
N LEU A 137 -0.77 1.02 -14.86
CA LEU A 137 0.52 0.32 -14.64
C LEU A 137 0.53 -1.06 -15.30
N GLU A 138 -0.55 -1.82 -15.15
CA GLU A 138 -0.70 -3.14 -15.76
C GLU A 138 -0.68 -3.09 -17.29
N ARG A 139 -1.04 -1.95 -17.88
CA ARG A 139 -1.00 -1.70 -19.32
C ARG A 139 0.24 -0.98 -19.80
N ASN A 140 1.32 -1.08 -19.04
CA ASN A 140 2.63 -0.52 -19.37
C ASN A 140 2.65 1.01 -19.55
N GLY A 141 1.78 1.74 -18.84
CA GLY A 141 1.88 3.19 -18.75
C GLY A 141 3.17 3.60 -18.04
N SER A 142 3.59 4.86 -18.22
CA SER A 142 4.77 5.40 -17.54
C SER A 142 4.60 5.40 -16.03
N ALA A 143 5.38 4.58 -15.32
CA ALA A 143 5.31 4.47 -13.87
C ALA A 143 5.55 5.81 -13.17
N LYS A 144 6.54 6.59 -13.66
CA LYS A 144 6.83 7.93 -13.14
C LYS A 144 5.63 8.86 -13.26
N MET A 145 5.02 8.94 -14.42
CA MET A 145 3.89 9.84 -14.68
C MET A 145 2.65 9.42 -13.93
N ILE A 146 2.37 8.10 -13.88
CA ILE A 146 1.23 7.54 -13.14
C ILE A 146 1.38 7.82 -11.66
N PHE A 147 2.55 7.57 -11.09
CA PHE A 147 2.82 7.83 -9.68
C PHE A 147 2.70 9.31 -9.32
N LEU A 148 3.27 10.19 -10.14
CA LEU A 148 3.22 11.63 -9.90
C LEU A 148 1.79 12.17 -9.99
N ASP A 149 1.05 11.81 -11.03
CA ASP A 149 -0.35 12.20 -11.19
C ASP A 149 -1.21 11.71 -10.01
N LEU A 150 -1.06 10.44 -9.65
CA LEU A 150 -1.74 9.84 -8.50
C LEU A 150 -1.40 10.59 -7.22
N SER A 151 -0.13 10.91 -6.99
CA SER A 151 0.33 11.60 -5.79
C SER A 151 -0.27 12.99 -5.65
N ILE A 152 -0.34 13.75 -6.73
CA ILE A 152 -0.97 15.08 -6.75
C ILE A 152 -2.46 14.98 -6.44
N LYS A 153 -3.15 14.02 -7.04
CA LYS A 153 -4.58 13.79 -6.81
C LYS A 153 -4.85 13.33 -5.37
N LEU A 154 -4.02 12.44 -4.83
CA LEU A 154 -4.10 12.00 -3.42
C LEU A 154 -3.87 13.18 -2.47
N ALA A 155 -2.88 14.01 -2.73
CA ALA A 155 -2.61 15.18 -1.90
C ALA A 155 -3.83 16.11 -1.81
N ARG A 156 -4.50 16.33 -2.93
CA ARG A 156 -5.74 17.16 -2.98
C ARG A 156 -6.93 16.47 -2.31
N THR A 157 -6.97 15.16 -2.31
CA THR A 157 -8.04 14.37 -1.69
C THR A 157 -7.86 14.31 -0.17
N ILE A 158 -6.65 14.03 0.29
CA ILE A 158 -6.35 13.86 1.71
C ILE A 158 -6.37 15.20 2.45
N ASN A 159 -5.82 16.22 1.84
CA ASN A 159 -5.74 17.57 2.41
C ASN A 159 -6.22 18.61 1.39
N PRO A 160 -7.53 18.75 1.22
CA PRO A 160 -8.12 19.65 0.25
C PRO A 160 -7.87 21.14 0.51
#